data_c906ce485362dc4d415909c602ce1dae
#
_entry.id   c906ce485362dc4d415909c602ce1dae
#
_cell.length_a   1.000
_cell.length_b   1.000
_cell.length_c   1.000
_cell.angle_alpha   90.00
_cell.angle_beta   90.00
_cell.angle_gamma   90.00
#
_symmetry.space_group_name_H-M   'P 1'
#
loop_
_entity.id
_entity.type
_entity.pdbx_description
1 polymer ?
#
loop_
_entity_poly.entity_id
_entity_poly.type
_entity_poly.pdbx_seq_one_letter_code
_entity_poly.pdbx_strand_id
1 'polypeptide(L)'
;MLPFNGMICADAYLWTIYRDDDALMDRLKDITQGQADSRRGFYGIVGDFCVIKSCQVIKDVFFGPASYVKGANKLKNLTIRSSEAESTQIGEGCELVNGIIGYGCHVFYGVKAVRFVLGNNSNLKYGARLIHSILGDNSTISCCEVLNNLVFPGHEQHHNNSFLIATLVMGQSNMAAGATVGSNHNSRGNDGEIIAGRGFWPGLSSTLKHNCRFASYTLLTKGSYPAELNIMLPFSMVIDNRKADRLEVMPAYYWLYNMYALERNSWKYRTRDKRKSVVQRIEADHLAPDTAAEILKSITLLERWTGKAWFVMEDEGDYLPNDATLEAKGRELIVDFPEAVDSLFVRGELMERSERPVRILKVVEAWNAYRQMLLFYGVRSVASYLSAYGIHYGYFAAQAPKTVNFSWVNVGGQL
;
A
#
# COMPACT_ATOMS: atom_id res chain seq x y z
N MET A 1 -19.42 -7.27 0.08
CA MET A 1 -18.83 -7.24 -1.27
C MET A 1 -19.16 -8.51 -2.03
N LEU A 2 -19.53 -8.40 -3.30
CA LEU A 2 -19.73 -9.52 -4.22
C LEU A 2 -18.54 -9.58 -5.20
N PRO A 3 -17.62 -10.54 -5.07
CA PRO A 3 -16.53 -10.70 -6.02
C PRO A 3 -17.07 -11.17 -7.38
N PHE A 4 -16.45 -10.70 -8.46
CA PHE A 4 -16.80 -11.05 -9.82
C PHE A 4 -15.54 -11.41 -10.65
N ASN A 5 -15.75 -12.12 -11.74
CA ASN A 5 -14.67 -12.53 -12.62
C ASN A 5 -14.02 -11.31 -13.30
N GLY A 6 -12.73 -11.11 -13.07
CA GLY A 6 -11.98 -9.96 -13.57
C GLY A 6 -11.94 -8.77 -12.61
N MET A 7 -12.44 -8.93 -11.37
CA MET A 7 -12.34 -7.90 -10.34
C MET A 7 -10.89 -7.49 -10.08
N ILE A 8 -10.63 -6.20 -10.02
CA ILE A 8 -9.33 -5.61 -9.67
C ILE A 8 -9.39 -4.95 -8.28
N CYS A 9 -8.25 -4.53 -7.74
CA CYS A 9 -8.21 -3.89 -6.41
C CYS A 9 -8.99 -2.58 -6.35
N ALA A 10 -9.07 -1.82 -7.44
CA ALA A 10 -9.86 -0.59 -7.49
C ALA A 10 -11.36 -0.86 -7.29
N ASP A 11 -11.89 -1.94 -7.91
CA ASP A 11 -13.28 -2.34 -7.69
C ASP A 11 -13.51 -2.68 -6.22
N ALA A 12 -12.62 -3.48 -5.64
CA ALA A 12 -12.69 -3.87 -4.25
C ALA A 12 -12.59 -2.67 -3.29
N TYR A 13 -11.80 -1.66 -3.67
CA TYR A 13 -11.68 -0.41 -2.91
C TYR A 13 -13.02 0.30 -2.81
N LEU A 14 -13.76 0.44 -3.91
CA LEU A 14 -15.10 1.03 -3.90
C LEU A 14 -16.04 0.29 -2.94
N TRP A 15 -16.05 -1.05 -3.00
CA TRP A 15 -16.87 -1.88 -2.12
C TRP A 15 -16.52 -1.76 -0.64
N THR A 16 -15.27 -1.51 -0.30
CA THR A 16 -14.79 -1.54 1.08
C THR A 16 -14.78 -0.17 1.74
N ILE A 17 -14.35 0.85 1.02
CA ILE A 17 -14.21 2.20 1.57
C ILE A 17 -15.56 2.93 1.62
N TYR A 18 -16.40 2.72 0.62
CA TYR A 18 -17.73 3.35 0.56
C TYR A 18 -18.85 2.43 1.05
N ARG A 19 -18.54 1.48 1.91
CA ARG A 19 -19.49 0.47 2.41
C ARG A 19 -20.72 1.03 3.12
N ASP A 20 -20.64 2.26 3.60
CA ASP A 20 -21.72 2.96 4.29
C ASP A 20 -22.63 3.77 3.34
N ASP A 21 -22.32 3.78 2.03
CA ASP A 21 -23.17 4.35 0.97
C ASP A 21 -24.08 3.25 0.39
N ASP A 22 -25.27 3.12 0.96
CA ASP A 22 -26.23 2.08 0.57
C ASP A 22 -26.60 2.16 -0.91
N ALA A 23 -26.79 3.36 -1.46
CA ALA A 23 -27.16 3.55 -2.87
C ALA A 23 -26.05 3.04 -3.80
N LEU A 24 -24.79 3.37 -3.50
CA LEU A 24 -23.64 2.85 -4.24
C LEU A 24 -23.52 1.33 -4.08
N MET A 25 -23.70 0.80 -2.87
CA MET A 25 -23.64 -0.64 -2.63
C MET A 25 -24.70 -1.40 -3.39
N ASP A 26 -25.92 -0.92 -3.45
CA ASP A 26 -27.00 -1.55 -4.21
C ASP A 26 -26.71 -1.48 -5.72
N ARG A 27 -26.24 -0.34 -6.23
CA ARG A 27 -25.86 -0.22 -7.63
C ARG A 27 -24.72 -1.18 -8.02
N LEU A 28 -23.71 -1.33 -7.17
CA LEU A 28 -22.61 -2.27 -7.39
C LEU A 28 -23.09 -3.73 -7.37
N LYS A 29 -24.07 -4.08 -6.48
CA LYS A 29 -24.71 -5.40 -6.48
C LYS A 29 -25.45 -5.66 -7.79
N ASP A 30 -26.26 -4.72 -8.26
CA ASP A 30 -27.01 -4.84 -9.51
C ASP A 30 -26.10 -5.05 -10.72
N ILE A 31 -25.03 -4.25 -10.84
CA ILE A 31 -24.04 -4.39 -11.90
C ILE A 31 -23.39 -5.77 -11.84
N THR A 32 -22.95 -6.21 -10.66
CA THR A 32 -22.29 -7.50 -10.48
C THR A 32 -23.22 -8.67 -10.81
N GLN A 33 -24.47 -8.60 -10.34
CA GLN A 33 -25.48 -9.64 -10.60
C GLN A 33 -25.88 -9.69 -12.07
N GLY A 34 -26.03 -8.54 -12.72
CA GLY A 34 -26.36 -8.44 -14.14
C GLY A 34 -25.30 -9.02 -15.07
N GLN A 35 -24.04 -9.05 -14.64
CA GLN A 35 -22.93 -9.65 -15.38
C GLN A 35 -22.79 -11.17 -15.12
N ALA A 36 -23.42 -11.69 -14.08
CA ALA A 36 -23.27 -13.10 -13.72
C ALA A 36 -24.21 -14.01 -14.53
N ASP A 37 -23.69 -15.20 -14.93
CA ASP A 37 -24.52 -16.23 -15.55
C ASP A 37 -25.61 -16.71 -14.57
N SER A 38 -26.86 -16.71 -15.02
CA SER A 38 -28.00 -17.19 -14.23
C SER A 38 -27.91 -18.70 -13.90
N ARG A 39 -27.10 -19.45 -14.65
CA ARG A 39 -26.86 -20.90 -14.45
C ARG A 39 -25.74 -21.20 -13.46
N ARG A 40 -25.19 -20.22 -12.79
CA ARG A 40 -24.13 -20.42 -11.78
C ARG A 40 -24.56 -21.39 -10.69
N GLY A 41 -23.62 -22.22 -10.23
CA GLY A 41 -23.85 -23.21 -9.16
C GLY A 41 -24.44 -24.54 -9.60
N PHE A 42 -24.70 -24.74 -10.89
CA PHE A 42 -25.21 -26.01 -11.41
C PHE A 42 -24.13 -26.98 -11.88
N TYR A 43 -23.07 -26.47 -12.49
CA TYR A 43 -22.00 -27.30 -13.08
C TYR A 43 -20.62 -26.65 -12.95
N GLY A 44 -19.61 -27.48 -12.81
CA GLY A 44 -18.23 -27.12 -13.09
C GLY A 44 -17.96 -27.10 -14.60
N ILE A 45 -16.95 -26.33 -15.01
CA ILE A 45 -16.49 -26.25 -16.40
C ILE A 45 -15.00 -26.52 -16.43
N VAL A 46 -14.55 -27.33 -17.40
CA VAL A 46 -13.12 -27.57 -17.66
C VAL A 46 -12.83 -27.10 -19.07
N GLY A 47 -11.93 -26.11 -19.19
CA GLY A 47 -11.48 -25.59 -20.48
C GLY A 47 -10.51 -26.56 -21.18
N ASP A 48 -10.13 -26.23 -22.42
CA ASP A 48 -9.25 -27.04 -23.22
C ASP A 48 -7.82 -27.12 -22.64
N PHE A 49 -7.10 -28.18 -22.91
CA PHE A 49 -5.72 -28.43 -22.52
C PHE A 49 -5.45 -28.41 -21.01
N CYS A 50 -6.49 -28.54 -20.17
CA CYS A 50 -6.32 -28.63 -18.73
C CYS A 50 -5.67 -29.96 -18.32
N VAL A 51 -4.77 -29.93 -17.36
CA VAL A 51 -4.20 -31.09 -16.68
C VAL A 51 -4.67 -31.14 -15.25
N ILE A 52 -5.52 -32.12 -14.91
CA ILE A 52 -6.03 -32.32 -13.55
C ILE A 52 -5.69 -33.72 -13.11
N LYS A 53 -4.89 -33.89 -12.04
CA LYS A 53 -4.49 -35.20 -11.56
C LYS A 53 -4.28 -35.29 -10.07
N SER A 54 -4.58 -36.45 -9.49
CA SER A 54 -4.35 -36.77 -8.08
C SER A 54 -4.98 -35.79 -7.10
N CYS A 55 -6.15 -35.22 -7.40
CA CYS A 55 -6.90 -34.34 -6.53
C CYS A 55 -7.93 -35.11 -5.72
N GLN A 56 -8.20 -34.73 -4.46
CA GLN A 56 -9.14 -35.45 -3.60
C GLN A 56 -10.58 -34.97 -3.81
N VAL A 57 -10.82 -33.66 -3.76
CA VAL A 57 -12.16 -33.06 -3.88
C VAL A 57 -12.14 -31.89 -4.85
N ILE A 58 -12.94 -31.99 -5.92
CA ILE A 58 -13.22 -30.88 -6.85
C ILE A 58 -14.76 -30.76 -6.93
N LYS A 59 -15.27 -29.55 -6.61
CA LYS A 59 -16.70 -29.26 -6.65
C LYS A 59 -16.99 -27.84 -7.07
N ASP A 60 -17.85 -27.66 -8.09
CA ASP A 60 -18.28 -26.36 -8.58
C ASP A 60 -17.10 -25.45 -8.95
N VAL A 61 -16.22 -25.92 -9.83
CA VAL A 61 -15.01 -25.21 -10.25
C VAL A 61 -15.04 -24.93 -11.76
N PHE A 62 -14.78 -23.68 -12.12
CA PHE A 62 -14.45 -23.27 -13.46
C PHE A 62 -12.91 -23.31 -13.64
N PHE A 63 -12.43 -24.15 -14.56
CA PHE A 63 -11.03 -24.18 -14.98
C PHE A 63 -10.91 -23.52 -16.35
N GLY A 64 -10.19 -22.39 -16.42
CA GLY A 64 -9.80 -21.77 -17.68
C GLY A 64 -8.85 -22.67 -18.48
N PRO A 65 -8.72 -22.47 -19.80
CA PRO A 65 -7.86 -23.27 -20.65
C PRO A 65 -6.42 -23.37 -20.14
N ALA A 66 -5.75 -24.48 -20.40
CA ALA A 66 -4.37 -24.75 -19.98
C ALA A 66 -4.10 -24.65 -18.47
N SER A 67 -5.13 -24.78 -17.61
CA SER A 67 -4.95 -24.90 -16.16
C SER A 67 -4.18 -26.17 -15.81
N TYR A 68 -3.21 -26.07 -14.90
CA TYR A 68 -2.47 -27.22 -14.39
C TYR A 68 -2.76 -27.44 -12.90
N VAL A 69 -3.37 -28.56 -12.55
CA VAL A 69 -3.73 -28.87 -11.16
C VAL A 69 -3.26 -30.26 -10.79
N LYS A 70 -2.45 -30.36 -9.74
CA LYS A 70 -1.91 -31.64 -9.30
C LYS A 70 -1.89 -31.75 -7.78
N GLY A 71 -2.52 -32.80 -7.22
CA GLY A 71 -2.41 -33.13 -5.80
C GLY A 71 -3.14 -32.19 -4.85
N ALA A 72 -4.09 -31.40 -5.31
CA ALA A 72 -4.89 -30.53 -4.46
C ALA A 72 -5.84 -31.36 -3.55
N ASN A 73 -5.91 -31.00 -2.26
CA ASN A 73 -6.82 -31.65 -1.32
C ASN A 73 -8.26 -31.22 -1.54
N LYS A 74 -8.52 -29.94 -1.75
CA LYS A 74 -9.88 -29.44 -1.92
C LYS A 74 -9.94 -28.18 -2.78
N LEU A 75 -10.72 -28.26 -3.84
CA LEU A 75 -11.07 -27.13 -4.70
C LEU A 75 -12.60 -27.03 -4.74
N LYS A 76 -13.17 -25.96 -4.19
CA LYS A 76 -14.63 -25.81 -4.10
C LYS A 76 -15.08 -24.39 -4.38
N ASN A 77 -16.07 -24.25 -5.29
CA ASN A 77 -16.64 -22.97 -5.68
C ASN A 77 -15.57 -21.96 -6.07
N LEU A 78 -14.86 -22.27 -7.17
CA LEU A 78 -13.72 -21.47 -7.64
C LEU A 78 -13.88 -21.07 -9.11
N THR A 79 -13.40 -19.89 -9.43
CA THR A 79 -13.12 -19.48 -10.80
C THR A 79 -11.59 -19.41 -10.95
N ILE A 80 -11.01 -20.26 -11.76
CA ILE A 80 -9.58 -20.31 -12.06
C ILE A 80 -9.40 -19.78 -13.47
N ARG A 81 -8.87 -18.55 -13.59
CA ARG A 81 -8.52 -17.96 -14.88
C ARG A 81 -7.17 -18.51 -15.33
N SER A 82 -7.10 -18.94 -16.57
CA SER A 82 -5.90 -19.52 -17.16
C SER A 82 -5.97 -19.41 -18.67
N SER A 83 -4.83 -19.39 -19.32
CA SER A 83 -4.69 -19.46 -20.77
C SER A 83 -3.36 -20.15 -21.13
N GLU A 84 -3.13 -20.48 -22.38
CA GLU A 84 -1.85 -21.03 -22.83
C GLU A 84 -0.68 -20.06 -22.58
N ALA A 85 -0.91 -18.76 -22.73
CA ALA A 85 0.10 -17.72 -22.52
C ALA A 85 0.37 -17.42 -21.04
N GLU A 86 -0.62 -17.66 -20.16
CA GLU A 86 -0.59 -17.38 -18.73
C GLU A 86 -1.27 -18.51 -17.96
N SER A 87 -0.63 -19.69 -17.95
CA SER A 87 -1.15 -20.88 -17.27
C SER A 87 -1.15 -20.71 -15.75
N THR A 88 -2.30 -20.93 -15.13
CA THR A 88 -2.45 -20.95 -13.67
C THR A 88 -2.23 -22.37 -13.16
N GLN A 89 -1.42 -22.48 -12.10
CA GLN A 89 -0.97 -23.76 -11.55
C GLN A 89 -1.33 -23.89 -10.06
N ILE A 90 -1.93 -25.04 -9.71
CA ILE A 90 -2.28 -25.38 -8.32
C ILE A 90 -1.63 -26.73 -7.98
N GLY A 91 -0.84 -26.75 -6.93
CA GLY A 91 -0.05 -27.92 -6.52
C GLY A 91 -0.58 -28.63 -5.30
N GLU A 92 0.29 -29.43 -4.72
CA GLU A 92 0.00 -30.43 -3.72
C GLU A 92 -0.50 -29.83 -2.40
N GLY A 93 -1.49 -30.49 -1.79
CA GLY A 93 -2.00 -30.18 -0.46
C GLY A 93 -2.85 -28.91 -0.35
N CYS A 94 -3.10 -28.20 -1.45
CA CYS A 94 -3.87 -26.97 -1.44
C CYS A 94 -5.34 -27.19 -1.11
N GLU A 95 -5.91 -26.31 -0.27
CA GLU A 95 -7.33 -26.25 0.07
C GLU A 95 -7.87 -24.83 -0.26
N LEU A 96 -8.62 -24.73 -1.35
CA LEU A 96 -9.09 -23.47 -1.87
C LEU A 96 -10.62 -23.48 -1.94
N VAL A 97 -11.27 -22.50 -1.32
CA VAL A 97 -12.73 -22.47 -1.21
C VAL A 97 -13.29 -21.06 -1.39
N ASN A 98 -14.29 -20.93 -2.25
CA ASN A 98 -14.98 -19.66 -2.52
C ASN A 98 -14.03 -18.58 -3.00
N GLY A 99 -13.44 -18.72 -4.18
CA GLY A 99 -12.44 -17.77 -4.63
C GLY A 99 -12.33 -17.59 -6.13
N ILE A 100 -11.64 -16.55 -6.50
CA ILE A 100 -11.27 -16.21 -7.87
C ILE A 100 -9.75 -16.18 -7.95
N ILE A 101 -9.17 -16.86 -8.92
CA ILE A 101 -7.72 -16.92 -9.16
C ILE A 101 -7.45 -16.34 -10.55
N GLY A 102 -6.59 -15.34 -10.61
CA GLY A 102 -6.18 -14.66 -11.83
C GLY A 102 -5.30 -15.52 -12.75
N TYR A 103 -4.94 -14.98 -13.91
CA TYR A 103 -4.06 -15.61 -14.87
C TYR A 103 -2.63 -15.74 -14.34
N GLY A 104 -1.92 -16.81 -14.73
CA GLY A 104 -0.50 -17.00 -14.44
C GLY A 104 -0.17 -17.15 -12.96
N CYS A 105 -1.15 -17.47 -12.11
CA CYS A 105 -0.94 -17.66 -10.69
C CYS A 105 -0.31 -19.01 -10.36
N HIS A 106 0.49 -19.02 -9.27
CA HIS A 106 1.10 -20.24 -8.74
C HIS A 106 0.71 -20.45 -7.28
N VAL A 107 -0.01 -21.55 -6.99
CA VAL A 107 -0.51 -21.87 -5.65
C VAL A 107 -0.01 -23.26 -5.26
N PHE A 108 1.01 -23.34 -4.39
CA PHE A 108 1.71 -24.59 -4.11
C PHE A 108 1.95 -24.86 -2.63
N TYR A 109 2.09 -26.14 -2.29
CA TYR A 109 2.60 -26.63 -1.01
C TYR A 109 1.73 -26.28 0.20
N GLY A 110 0.51 -26.86 0.22
CA GLY A 110 -0.36 -26.83 1.39
C GLY A 110 -1.02 -25.48 1.70
N VAL A 111 -1.18 -24.61 0.71
CA VAL A 111 -1.86 -23.33 0.83
C VAL A 111 -3.32 -23.52 1.25
N LYS A 112 -3.82 -22.64 2.14
CA LYS A 112 -5.22 -22.56 2.52
C LYS A 112 -5.78 -21.19 2.18
N ALA A 113 -6.77 -21.12 1.27
CA ALA A 113 -7.42 -19.86 0.92
C ALA A 113 -8.94 -20.00 0.92
N VAL A 114 -9.61 -19.03 1.58
CA VAL A 114 -11.06 -19.05 1.76
C VAL A 114 -11.64 -17.64 1.57
N ARG A 115 -12.66 -17.53 0.69
CA ARG A 115 -13.30 -16.24 0.35
C ARG A 115 -12.26 -15.20 -0.08
N PHE A 116 -11.62 -15.46 -1.20
CA PHE A 116 -10.47 -14.68 -1.65
C PHE A 116 -10.56 -14.30 -3.14
N VAL A 117 -9.82 -13.26 -3.49
CA VAL A 117 -9.49 -12.94 -4.88
C VAL A 117 -7.96 -12.83 -4.98
N LEU A 118 -7.41 -13.57 -5.92
CA LEU A 118 -5.98 -13.56 -6.22
C LEU A 118 -5.77 -12.93 -7.60
N GLY A 119 -5.07 -11.82 -7.66
CA GLY A 119 -4.74 -11.09 -8.88
C GLY A 119 -3.77 -11.84 -9.78
N ASN A 120 -3.64 -11.37 -11.02
CA ASN A 120 -2.82 -12.02 -12.03
C ASN A 120 -1.33 -12.12 -11.63
N ASN A 121 -0.65 -13.18 -12.07
CA ASN A 121 0.78 -13.41 -11.84
C ASN A 121 1.17 -13.38 -10.35
N SER A 122 0.27 -13.80 -9.46
CA SER A 122 0.50 -13.80 -8.01
C SER A 122 0.77 -15.21 -7.50
N ASN A 123 1.46 -15.28 -6.36
CA ASN A 123 1.95 -16.54 -5.81
C ASN A 123 1.51 -16.74 -4.36
N LEU A 124 0.99 -17.91 -4.04
CA LEU A 124 0.78 -18.40 -2.67
C LEU A 124 1.57 -19.68 -2.46
N LYS A 125 2.42 -19.76 -1.45
CA LYS A 125 3.34 -20.90 -1.27
C LYS A 125 3.54 -21.28 0.19
N TYR A 126 3.96 -22.53 0.41
CA TYR A 126 4.48 -23.04 1.68
C TYR A 126 3.54 -22.83 2.87
N GLY A 127 2.29 -23.29 2.74
CA GLY A 127 1.31 -23.19 3.80
C GLY A 127 0.75 -21.80 4.06
N ALA A 128 0.93 -20.87 3.14
CA ALA A 128 0.33 -19.53 3.23
C ALA A 128 -1.18 -19.61 3.43
N ARG A 129 -1.71 -18.68 4.22
CA ARG A 129 -3.15 -18.55 4.47
C ARG A 129 -3.65 -17.22 3.93
N LEU A 130 -4.62 -17.26 3.01
CA LEU A 130 -5.28 -16.09 2.46
C LEU A 130 -6.78 -16.20 2.74
N ILE A 131 -7.26 -15.46 3.73
CA ILE A 131 -8.62 -15.62 4.23
C ILE A 131 -9.35 -14.29 4.16
N HIS A 132 -10.57 -14.28 3.56
CA HIS A 132 -11.41 -13.09 3.41
C HIS A 132 -10.65 -11.87 2.86
N SER A 133 -9.77 -12.10 1.89
CA SER A 133 -8.82 -11.09 1.44
C SER A 133 -8.74 -11.00 -0.07
N ILE A 134 -8.39 -9.82 -0.55
CA ILE A 134 -8.04 -9.58 -1.94
C ILE A 134 -6.54 -9.27 -2.02
N LEU A 135 -5.83 -10.03 -2.85
CA LEU A 135 -4.42 -9.84 -3.13
C LEU A 135 -4.26 -9.44 -4.59
N GLY A 136 -3.73 -8.25 -4.82
CA GLY A 136 -3.52 -7.69 -6.16
C GLY A 136 -2.42 -8.40 -6.96
N ASP A 137 -2.34 -8.03 -8.22
CA ASP A 137 -1.42 -8.60 -9.20
C ASP A 137 0.05 -8.57 -8.76
N ASN A 138 0.86 -9.48 -9.30
CA ASN A 138 2.32 -9.53 -9.06
C ASN A 138 2.72 -9.60 -7.58
N SER A 139 1.91 -10.23 -6.74
CA SER A 139 2.13 -10.33 -5.29
C SER A 139 2.54 -11.73 -4.87
N THR A 140 3.29 -11.83 -3.77
CA THR A 140 3.74 -13.13 -3.22
C THR A 140 3.47 -13.21 -1.72
N ILE A 141 2.77 -14.27 -1.29
CA ILE A 141 2.65 -14.64 0.11
C ILE A 141 3.19 -16.06 0.31
N SER A 142 4.09 -16.23 1.26
CA SER A 142 4.64 -17.53 1.63
C SER A 142 4.75 -17.67 3.14
N CYS A 143 4.35 -18.82 3.69
CA CYS A 143 4.51 -19.14 5.13
C CYS A 143 3.81 -18.17 6.10
N CYS A 144 2.86 -17.37 5.64
CA CYS A 144 2.28 -16.26 6.40
C CYS A 144 0.75 -16.33 6.39
N GLU A 145 0.15 -15.52 7.26
CA GLU A 145 -1.30 -15.35 7.33
C GLU A 145 -1.73 -13.94 6.93
N VAL A 146 -2.71 -13.85 6.04
CA VAL A 146 -3.31 -12.61 5.54
C VAL A 146 -4.83 -12.76 5.68
N LEU A 147 -5.42 -11.94 6.57
CA LEU A 147 -6.82 -12.09 7.00
C LEU A 147 -7.57 -10.75 6.94
N ASN A 148 -8.68 -10.70 6.24
CA ASN A 148 -9.54 -9.51 6.10
C ASN A 148 -8.81 -8.30 5.51
N ASN A 149 -8.09 -8.49 4.41
CA ASN A 149 -7.28 -7.42 3.81
C ASN A 149 -7.68 -7.09 2.38
N LEU A 150 -7.42 -5.84 2.02
CA LEU A 150 -7.31 -5.40 0.64
C LEU A 150 -5.86 -4.99 0.37
N VAL A 151 -5.17 -5.78 -0.43
CA VAL A 151 -3.76 -5.58 -0.74
C VAL A 151 -3.60 -5.29 -2.24
N PHE A 152 -3.14 -4.10 -2.56
CA PHE A 152 -2.87 -3.67 -3.92
C PHE A 152 -1.61 -4.34 -4.50
N PRO A 153 -1.38 -4.29 -5.82
CA PRO A 153 -0.34 -5.04 -6.50
C PRO A 153 1.09 -4.86 -5.99
N GLY A 154 1.91 -5.89 -6.15
CA GLY A 154 3.33 -5.84 -5.82
C GLY A 154 3.65 -6.04 -4.34
N HIS A 155 2.80 -6.76 -3.61
CA HIS A 155 3.05 -7.12 -2.21
C HIS A 155 3.98 -8.31 -2.08
N GLU A 156 4.95 -8.23 -1.19
CA GLU A 156 5.88 -9.31 -0.85
C GLU A 156 5.82 -9.62 0.65
N GLN A 157 5.38 -10.85 0.99
CA GLN A 157 5.33 -11.35 2.37
C GLN A 157 5.73 -12.82 2.36
N HIS A 158 7.03 -13.09 2.47
CA HIS A 158 7.59 -14.42 2.22
C HIS A 158 8.51 -14.96 3.32
N HIS A 159 8.47 -14.35 4.50
CA HIS A 159 9.20 -14.81 5.67
C HIS A 159 8.26 -15.24 6.79
N ASN A 160 8.65 -16.27 7.55
CA ASN A 160 7.85 -16.83 8.63
C ASN A 160 7.49 -15.84 9.75
N ASN A 161 6.49 -16.17 10.53
CA ASN A 161 6.05 -15.46 11.73
C ASN A 161 5.55 -14.03 11.44
N SER A 162 5.11 -13.74 10.23
CA SER A 162 4.43 -12.49 9.94
C SER A 162 2.94 -12.72 9.72
N PHE A 163 2.12 -11.74 10.12
CA PHE A 163 0.73 -11.70 9.73
C PHE A 163 0.27 -10.29 9.39
N LEU A 164 -0.77 -10.21 8.59
CA LEU A 164 -1.41 -8.98 8.16
C LEU A 164 -2.93 -9.12 8.34
N ILE A 165 -3.52 -8.30 9.19
CA ILE A 165 -4.94 -8.40 9.53
C ILE A 165 -5.62 -7.03 9.45
N ALA A 166 -6.83 -6.98 8.85
CA ALA A 166 -7.70 -5.82 8.74
C ALA A 166 -6.96 -4.58 8.20
N THR A 167 -6.31 -4.74 7.05
CA THR A 167 -5.42 -3.71 6.50
C THR A 167 -5.74 -3.42 5.03
N LEU A 168 -5.78 -2.14 4.68
CA LEU A 168 -5.65 -1.66 3.32
C LEU A 168 -4.19 -1.30 3.07
N VAL A 169 -3.55 -1.99 2.12
CA VAL A 169 -2.16 -1.72 1.70
C VAL A 169 -2.15 -1.33 0.23
N MET A 170 -1.66 -0.13 -0.09
CA MET A 170 -1.73 0.45 -1.45
C MET A 170 -0.68 -0.10 -2.43
N GLY A 171 -0.02 -1.20 -2.10
CA GLY A 171 0.88 -1.91 -3.01
C GLY A 171 2.37 -1.58 -2.85
N GLN A 172 3.20 -2.23 -3.65
CA GLN A 172 4.67 -2.14 -3.59
C GLN A 172 5.24 -2.34 -2.17
N SER A 173 4.52 -3.07 -1.36
CA SER A 173 4.78 -3.25 0.07
C SER A 173 5.59 -4.50 0.34
N ASN A 174 6.32 -4.50 1.43
CA ASN A 174 7.14 -5.63 1.85
C ASN A 174 7.02 -5.85 3.35
N MET A 175 6.67 -7.07 3.76
CA MET A 175 6.58 -7.46 5.16
C MET A 175 7.81 -8.29 5.55
N ALA A 176 8.56 -7.83 6.55
CA ALA A 176 9.70 -8.57 7.05
C ALA A 176 9.28 -9.72 7.99
N ALA A 177 10.22 -10.63 8.28
CA ALA A 177 10.00 -11.73 9.23
C ALA A 177 9.58 -11.22 10.60
N GLY A 178 8.55 -11.85 11.17
CA GLY A 178 8.04 -11.51 12.49
C GLY A 178 7.29 -10.17 12.57
N ALA A 179 7.03 -9.52 11.42
CA ALA A 179 6.18 -8.34 11.39
C ALA A 179 4.72 -8.74 11.62
N THR A 180 4.13 -8.26 12.70
CA THR A 180 2.75 -8.55 13.09
C THR A 180 1.93 -7.27 13.00
N VAL A 181 1.16 -7.16 11.92
CA VAL A 181 0.42 -5.96 11.56
C VAL A 181 -1.06 -6.18 11.79
N GLY A 182 -1.66 -5.32 12.61
CA GLY A 182 -3.07 -5.39 12.94
C GLY A 182 -3.35 -6.15 14.24
N SER A 183 -2.56 -5.92 15.29
CA SER A 183 -2.82 -6.41 16.64
C SER A 183 -3.38 -5.30 17.52
N ASN A 184 -4.36 -5.58 18.37
CA ASN A 184 -4.80 -4.63 19.39
C ASN A 184 -3.86 -4.54 20.59
N HIS A 185 -2.86 -5.41 20.67
CA HIS A 185 -1.98 -5.58 21.85
C HIS A 185 -2.75 -5.93 23.14
N ASN A 186 -3.96 -6.43 23.00
CA ASN A 186 -4.81 -6.91 24.09
C ASN A 186 -5.67 -8.10 23.58
N SER A 187 -6.53 -8.64 24.41
CA SER A 187 -7.40 -9.79 24.06
C SER A 187 -8.71 -9.40 23.39
N ARG A 188 -8.86 -8.17 22.93
CA ARG A 188 -10.09 -7.67 22.30
C ARG A 188 -10.06 -7.90 20.79
N GLY A 189 -11.21 -7.78 20.14
CA GLY A 189 -11.33 -7.72 18.69
C GLY A 189 -10.72 -6.46 18.09
N ASN A 190 -10.74 -6.36 16.77
CA ASN A 190 -10.19 -5.21 16.05
C ASN A 190 -10.93 -3.92 16.39
N ASP A 191 -10.19 -2.87 16.73
CA ASP A 191 -10.72 -1.54 17.06
C ASP A 191 -10.72 -0.59 15.85
N GLY A 192 -10.36 -1.06 14.67
CA GLY A 192 -10.28 -0.28 13.44
C GLY A 192 -9.41 -0.96 12.39
N GLU A 193 -9.08 -0.25 11.35
CA GLU A 193 -8.33 -0.73 10.20
C GLU A 193 -7.00 0.01 10.08
N ILE A 194 -5.99 -0.67 9.52
CA ILE A 194 -4.74 -0.03 9.14
C ILE A 194 -4.84 0.41 7.69
N ILE A 195 -4.43 1.65 7.40
CA ILE A 195 -4.32 2.16 6.05
C ILE A 195 -2.85 2.52 5.79
N ALA A 196 -2.24 1.83 4.84
CA ALA A 196 -0.84 2.03 4.50
C ALA A 196 -0.68 2.43 3.03
N GLY A 197 0.01 3.53 2.78
CA GLY A 197 0.39 4.00 1.46
C GLY A 197 1.31 3.03 0.71
N ARG A 198 1.64 3.35 -0.53
CA ARG A 198 2.55 2.53 -1.35
C ARG A 198 3.93 2.38 -0.70
N GLY A 199 4.57 1.24 -0.89
CA GLY A 199 5.92 1.01 -0.38
C GLY A 199 6.02 0.82 1.14
N PHE A 200 4.90 0.58 1.83
CA PHE A 200 4.87 0.29 3.26
C PHE A 200 5.77 -0.89 3.63
N TRP A 201 6.65 -0.68 4.60
CA TRP A 201 7.63 -1.69 4.99
C TRP A 201 7.78 -1.79 6.51
N PRO A 202 6.97 -2.58 7.20
CA PRO A 202 7.24 -2.96 8.59
C PRO A 202 8.47 -3.86 8.64
N GLY A 203 9.45 -3.43 9.44
CA GLY A 203 10.73 -4.12 9.59
C GLY A 203 10.64 -5.41 10.41
N LEU A 204 11.78 -6.06 10.59
CA LEU A 204 11.90 -7.32 11.34
C LEU A 204 11.30 -7.21 12.75
N SER A 205 10.44 -8.16 13.10
CA SER A 205 9.85 -8.24 14.45
C SER A 205 9.21 -6.93 14.93
N SER A 206 8.62 -6.17 14.01
CA SER A 206 7.78 -5.03 14.35
C SER A 206 6.37 -5.51 14.69
N THR A 207 5.73 -4.88 15.67
CA THR A 207 4.33 -5.16 15.99
C THR A 207 3.53 -3.86 16.02
N LEU A 208 2.42 -3.83 15.29
CA LEU A 208 1.59 -2.64 15.07
C LEU A 208 0.17 -2.86 15.58
N LYS A 209 -0.33 -1.88 16.31
CA LYS A 209 -1.72 -1.81 16.72
C LYS A 209 -2.64 -1.48 15.53
N HIS A 210 -3.92 -1.84 15.61
CA HIS A 210 -4.96 -1.36 14.68
C HIS A 210 -5.16 0.14 14.74
N ASN A 211 -5.88 0.65 13.74
CA ASN A 211 -6.25 2.05 13.58
C ASN A 211 -5.04 2.97 13.30
N CYS A 212 -4.03 2.41 12.63
CA CYS A 212 -2.87 3.19 12.19
C CYS A 212 -3.01 3.66 10.73
N ARG A 213 -2.38 4.80 10.42
CA ARG A 213 -2.26 5.34 9.08
C ARG A 213 -0.80 5.64 8.75
N PHE A 214 -0.38 5.29 7.54
CA PHE A 214 0.99 5.47 7.09
C PHE A 214 1.01 6.09 5.69
N ALA A 215 1.73 7.20 5.55
CA ALA A 215 2.05 7.77 4.25
C ALA A 215 2.92 6.80 3.42
N SER A 216 3.01 7.05 2.13
CA SER A 216 3.75 6.23 1.19
C SER A 216 5.21 6.07 1.58
N TYR A 217 5.76 4.88 1.35
CA TYR A 217 7.16 4.53 1.63
C TYR A 217 7.56 4.74 3.11
N THR A 218 6.66 4.44 4.03
CA THR A 218 6.98 4.39 5.46
C THR A 218 7.67 3.08 5.81
N LEU A 219 8.88 3.18 6.37
CA LEU A 219 9.66 2.10 6.96
C LEU A 219 9.54 2.16 8.49
N LEU A 220 9.11 1.08 9.12
CA LEU A 220 9.18 0.96 10.58
C LEU A 220 10.38 0.10 10.97
N THR A 221 11.19 0.57 11.89
CA THR A 221 12.27 -0.22 12.46
C THR A 221 11.73 -1.30 13.39
N LYS A 222 12.58 -2.26 13.76
CA LYS A 222 12.23 -3.26 14.79
C LYS A 222 11.75 -2.56 16.05
N GLY A 223 10.53 -2.89 16.50
CA GLY A 223 9.95 -2.28 17.69
C GLY A 223 8.53 -2.74 17.96
N SER A 224 8.01 -2.34 19.11
CA SER A 224 6.60 -2.52 19.47
C SER A 224 5.91 -1.16 19.46
N TYR A 225 4.89 -1.03 18.62
CA TYR A 225 4.11 0.20 18.46
C TYR A 225 2.69 -0.03 19.01
N PRO A 226 2.53 0.10 20.34
CA PRO A 226 1.27 -0.23 21.02
C PRO A 226 0.22 0.87 20.93
N ALA A 227 0.60 2.07 20.50
CA ALA A 227 -0.30 3.18 20.27
C ALA A 227 -0.72 3.26 18.80
N GLU A 228 -1.83 3.93 18.54
CA GLU A 228 -2.28 4.23 17.19
C GLU A 228 -1.34 5.27 16.56
N LEU A 229 -0.84 4.96 15.37
CA LEU A 229 0.08 5.83 14.63
C LEU A 229 -0.62 6.50 13.45
N ASN A 230 -0.28 7.75 13.20
CA ASN A 230 -0.67 8.49 12.00
C ASN A 230 0.56 9.17 11.38
N ILE A 231 1.35 8.39 10.64
CA ILE A 231 2.58 8.89 10.02
C ILE A 231 2.23 9.58 8.71
N MET A 232 2.21 10.91 8.72
CA MET A 232 1.78 11.74 7.59
C MET A 232 2.91 12.08 6.61
N LEU A 233 4.16 11.83 6.99
CA LEU A 233 5.34 12.18 6.21
C LEU A 233 5.80 10.99 5.37
N PRO A 234 5.79 11.06 4.02
CA PRO A 234 6.18 9.95 3.16
C PRO A 234 7.70 9.73 3.16
N PHE A 235 8.12 8.57 2.66
CA PHE A 235 9.53 8.16 2.58
C PHE A 235 10.26 8.18 3.92
N SER A 236 9.52 8.03 5.00
CA SER A 236 10.02 8.16 6.37
C SER A 236 10.52 6.85 6.96
N MET A 237 11.50 6.96 7.86
CA MET A 237 11.84 5.91 8.81
C MET A 237 11.26 6.25 10.19
N VAL A 238 10.55 5.31 10.79
CA VAL A 238 9.94 5.43 12.11
C VAL A 238 10.69 4.55 13.11
N ILE A 239 11.07 5.14 14.24
CA ILE A 239 11.92 4.51 15.25
C ILE A 239 11.24 4.56 16.60
N ASP A 240 11.08 3.41 17.25
CA ASP A 240 10.67 3.31 18.65
C ASP A 240 11.89 3.52 19.56
N ASN A 241 12.13 4.76 19.98
CA ASN A 241 13.25 5.09 20.88
C ASN A 241 12.85 4.90 22.34
N ARG A 242 12.93 3.67 22.83
CA ARG A 242 12.55 3.30 24.20
C ARG A 242 13.42 3.94 25.28
N LYS A 243 14.70 4.26 24.96
CA LYS A 243 15.60 4.88 25.94
C LYS A 243 15.18 6.31 26.25
N ALA A 244 14.69 7.01 25.23
CA ALA A 244 14.25 8.40 25.36
C ALA A 244 12.72 8.53 25.55
N ASP A 245 12.02 7.40 25.66
CA ASP A 245 10.56 7.30 25.78
C ASP A 245 9.82 8.16 24.76
N ARG A 246 10.18 8.02 23.48
CA ARG A 246 9.57 8.79 22.40
C ARG A 246 9.58 8.04 21.08
N LEU A 247 8.66 8.40 20.21
CA LEU A 247 8.70 8.04 18.80
C LEU A 247 9.62 9.03 18.07
N GLU A 248 10.44 8.52 17.17
CA GLU A 248 11.26 9.36 16.28
C GLU A 248 10.89 9.07 14.84
N VAL A 249 10.69 10.14 14.06
CA VAL A 249 10.37 10.06 12.64
C VAL A 249 11.43 10.82 11.84
N MET A 250 12.08 10.15 10.92
CA MET A 250 13.04 10.74 9.98
C MET A 250 12.40 10.84 8.59
N PRO A 251 11.87 11.99 8.20
CA PRO A 251 11.23 12.17 6.90
C PRO A 251 12.26 12.09 5.76
N ALA A 252 11.80 11.77 4.57
CA ALA A 252 12.63 11.64 3.38
C ALA A 252 13.85 10.67 3.53
N TYR A 253 13.80 9.75 4.51
CA TYR A 253 14.89 8.82 4.80
C TYR A 253 15.41 8.08 3.57
N TYR A 254 14.50 7.59 2.72
CA TYR A 254 14.90 6.88 1.52
C TYR A 254 15.68 7.76 0.55
N TRP A 255 15.27 9.01 0.36
CA TRP A 255 15.97 9.95 -0.51
C TRP A 255 17.33 10.33 0.02
N LEU A 256 17.43 10.57 1.32
CA LEU A 256 18.66 11.00 1.98
C LEU A 256 19.71 9.87 2.11
N TYR A 257 19.25 8.64 2.40
CA TYR A 257 20.16 7.58 2.84
C TYR A 257 20.01 6.25 2.11
N ASN A 258 18.92 6.03 1.36
CA ASN A 258 18.62 4.73 0.77
C ASN A 258 17.95 4.81 -0.62
N MET A 259 18.39 5.74 -1.47
CA MET A 259 17.93 5.87 -2.86
C MET A 259 18.01 4.57 -3.65
N TYR A 260 19.03 3.77 -3.38
CA TYR A 260 19.21 2.48 -4.02
C TYR A 260 17.98 1.56 -3.83
N ALA A 261 17.37 1.57 -2.65
CA ALA A 261 16.19 0.75 -2.39
C ALA A 261 14.99 1.20 -3.24
N LEU A 262 14.80 2.51 -3.44
CA LEU A 262 13.72 3.04 -4.28
C LEU A 262 13.91 2.64 -5.75
N GLU A 263 15.07 2.90 -6.32
CA GLU A 263 15.37 2.61 -7.73
C GLU A 263 15.37 1.10 -8.01
N ARG A 264 15.99 0.31 -7.12
CA ARG A 264 15.99 -1.15 -7.24
C ARG A 264 14.57 -1.71 -7.20
N ASN A 265 13.70 -1.18 -6.33
CA ASN A 265 12.32 -1.65 -6.24
C ASN A 265 11.52 -1.26 -7.50
N SER A 266 11.64 -0.03 -7.99
CA SER A 266 11.01 0.40 -9.24
C SER A 266 11.44 -0.50 -10.42
N TRP A 267 12.73 -0.78 -10.55
CA TRP A 267 13.26 -1.71 -11.55
C TRP A 267 12.71 -3.15 -11.36
N LYS A 268 12.72 -3.65 -10.12
CA LYS A 268 12.22 -4.98 -9.77
C LYS A 268 10.76 -5.17 -10.19
N TYR A 269 9.89 -4.20 -9.89
CA TYR A 269 8.47 -4.29 -10.22
C TYR A 269 8.24 -4.31 -11.74
N ARG A 270 8.95 -3.48 -12.51
CA ARG A 270 8.85 -3.46 -13.97
C ARG A 270 9.37 -4.77 -14.59
N THR A 271 10.52 -5.27 -14.15
CA THR A 271 11.15 -6.46 -14.74
C THR A 271 10.48 -7.78 -14.35
N ARG A 272 9.80 -7.82 -13.21
CA ARG A 272 9.07 -9.01 -12.74
C ARG A 272 7.62 -9.07 -13.22
N ASP A 273 7.10 -8.02 -13.81
CA ASP A 273 5.77 -8.02 -14.38
C ASP A 273 5.76 -8.90 -15.65
N LYS A 274 5.13 -10.06 -15.54
CA LYS A 274 5.01 -11.05 -16.62
C LYS A 274 3.60 -11.14 -17.19
N ARG A 275 2.69 -10.29 -16.68
CA ARG A 275 1.30 -10.30 -17.13
C ARG A 275 1.21 -10.02 -18.62
N LYS A 276 0.42 -10.81 -19.33
CA LYS A 276 0.01 -10.58 -20.72
C LYS A 276 -1.35 -9.88 -20.78
N SER A 277 -2.25 -10.29 -19.88
CA SER A 277 -3.55 -9.65 -19.70
C SER A 277 -3.44 -8.55 -18.63
N VAL A 278 -3.14 -7.33 -19.07
CA VAL A 278 -2.96 -6.18 -18.18
C VAL A 278 -4.25 -5.36 -18.11
N VAL A 279 -5.06 -5.60 -17.09
CA VAL A 279 -6.27 -4.82 -16.79
C VAL A 279 -5.96 -3.78 -15.71
N GLN A 280 -5.33 -4.19 -14.64
CA GLN A 280 -4.93 -3.30 -13.54
C GLN A 280 -3.57 -2.67 -13.84
N ARG A 281 -3.54 -1.33 -13.93
CA ARG A 281 -2.29 -0.58 -14.02
C ARG A 281 -1.57 -0.62 -12.68
N ILE A 282 -0.25 -0.73 -12.71
CA ILE A 282 0.61 -0.71 -11.53
C ILE A 282 1.58 0.46 -11.70
N GLU A 283 1.53 1.42 -10.76
CA GLU A 283 2.52 2.48 -10.70
C GLU A 283 3.81 1.91 -10.09
N ALA A 284 4.87 1.82 -10.87
CA ALA A 284 6.16 1.30 -10.43
C ALA A 284 7.12 2.39 -9.93
N ASP A 285 6.88 3.63 -10.30
CA ASP A 285 7.73 4.76 -9.88
C ASP A 285 7.43 5.15 -8.43
N HIS A 286 8.49 5.42 -7.68
CA HIS A 286 8.35 5.89 -6.31
C HIS A 286 7.83 7.33 -6.25
N LEU A 287 8.15 8.18 -7.24
CA LEU A 287 7.57 9.51 -7.40
C LEU A 287 6.45 9.46 -8.45
N ALA A 288 5.24 9.69 -7.99
CA ALA A 288 4.02 9.69 -8.77
C ALA A 288 3.02 10.69 -8.16
N PRO A 289 1.84 10.93 -8.75
CA PRO A 289 0.92 11.95 -8.25
C PRO A 289 0.56 11.83 -6.77
N ASP A 290 0.35 10.61 -6.28
CA ASP A 290 0.03 10.33 -4.87
C ASP A 290 1.16 10.77 -3.94
N THR A 291 2.39 10.32 -4.20
CA THR A 291 3.55 10.69 -3.36
C THR A 291 3.94 12.16 -3.49
N ALA A 292 3.76 12.76 -4.67
CA ALA A 292 3.98 14.20 -4.86
C ALA A 292 3.00 15.04 -4.02
N ALA A 293 1.73 14.64 -3.95
CA ALA A 293 0.73 15.29 -3.11
C ALA A 293 1.05 15.15 -1.61
N GLU A 294 1.49 13.97 -1.16
CA GLU A 294 1.95 13.77 0.23
C GLU A 294 3.17 14.64 0.55
N ILE A 295 4.15 14.75 -0.36
CA ILE A 295 5.35 15.59 -0.19
C ILE A 295 4.97 17.07 -0.06
N LEU A 296 4.07 17.59 -0.90
CA LEU A 296 3.62 18.98 -0.81
C LEU A 296 3.03 19.30 0.57
N LYS A 297 2.15 18.43 1.08
CA LYS A 297 1.60 18.57 2.42
C LYS A 297 2.68 18.50 3.50
N SER A 298 3.66 17.62 3.33
CA SER A 298 4.74 17.41 4.29
C SER A 298 5.68 18.62 4.43
N ILE A 299 5.96 19.33 3.34
CA ILE A 299 6.72 20.58 3.38
C ILE A 299 6.03 21.59 4.31
N THR A 300 4.73 21.82 4.12
CA THR A 300 3.92 22.70 4.95
C THR A 300 3.89 22.26 6.41
N LEU A 301 3.77 20.95 6.68
CA LEU A 301 3.79 20.42 8.04
C LEU A 301 5.14 20.64 8.73
N LEU A 302 6.25 20.43 8.03
CA LEU A 302 7.59 20.68 8.60
C LEU A 302 7.79 22.16 8.92
N GLU A 303 7.36 23.05 8.02
CA GLU A 303 7.40 24.50 8.27
C GLU A 303 6.58 24.87 9.52
N ARG A 304 5.33 24.41 9.60
CA ARG A 304 4.43 24.67 10.72
C ARG A 304 4.99 24.18 12.05
N TRP A 305 5.45 22.95 12.12
CA TRP A 305 5.98 22.36 13.35
C TRP A 305 7.30 23.01 13.79
N THR A 306 8.13 23.42 12.84
CA THR A 306 9.37 24.17 13.14
C THR A 306 9.06 25.52 13.71
N GLY A 307 8.14 26.28 13.10
CA GLY A 307 7.69 27.58 13.63
C GLY A 307 7.08 27.44 15.02
N LYS A 308 6.25 26.41 15.22
CA LYS A 308 5.67 26.13 16.54
C LYS A 308 6.75 25.80 17.59
N ALA A 309 7.73 24.98 17.24
CA ALA A 309 8.83 24.65 18.14
C ALA A 309 9.63 25.90 18.56
N TRP A 310 9.81 26.84 17.62
CA TRP A 310 10.44 28.13 17.91
C TRP A 310 9.63 28.95 18.91
N PHE A 311 8.33 29.18 18.66
CA PHE A 311 7.50 30.00 19.57
C PHE A 311 7.36 29.36 20.95
N VAL A 312 7.30 28.04 21.05
CA VAL A 312 7.28 27.34 22.36
C VAL A 312 8.60 27.49 23.10
N MET A 313 9.73 27.65 22.42
CA MET A 313 11.04 27.87 23.03
C MET A 313 11.23 29.33 23.49
N GLU A 314 10.76 30.31 22.71
CA GLU A 314 10.96 31.73 22.94
C GLU A 314 9.96 32.34 23.92
N ASP A 315 8.76 31.79 23.99
CA ASP A 315 7.67 32.33 24.80
C ASP A 315 7.21 31.29 25.82
N GLU A 316 7.37 31.59 27.12
CA GLU A 316 6.84 30.78 28.21
C GLU A 316 5.30 30.88 28.32
N GLY A 317 4.64 31.58 27.39
CA GLY A 317 3.20 31.83 27.37
C GLY A 317 2.40 30.86 26.53
N ASP A 318 1.10 30.74 26.87
CA ASP A 318 0.15 29.82 26.18
C ASP A 318 -0.32 30.31 24.78
N TYR A 319 0.20 31.43 24.28
CA TYR A 319 -0.26 31.98 22.99
C TYR A 319 0.56 31.48 21.81
N LEU A 320 -0.07 30.69 20.96
CA LEU A 320 0.50 30.27 19.66
C LEU A 320 -0.15 31.08 18.52
N PRO A 321 0.65 31.60 17.57
CA PRO A 321 0.13 32.24 16.37
C PRO A 321 -0.71 31.27 15.51
N ASN A 322 -1.41 31.85 14.53
CA ASN A 322 -2.13 31.02 13.54
C ASN A 322 -1.17 30.23 12.64
N ASP A 323 -1.71 29.21 11.97
CA ASP A 323 -0.93 28.29 11.13
C ASP A 323 -0.08 29.02 10.08
N ALA A 324 -0.62 30.04 9.42
CA ALA A 324 0.11 30.79 8.38
C ALA A 324 1.35 31.50 8.95
N THR A 325 1.26 32.07 10.17
CA THR A 325 2.39 32.69 10.87
C THR A 325 3.43 31.65 11.28
N LEU A 326 2.97 30.49 11.77
CA LEU A 326 3.85 29.38 12.13
C LEU A 326 4.61 28.86 10.89
N GLU A 327 3.93 28.67 9.77
CA GLU A 327 4.53 28.23 8.50
C GLU A 327 5.55 29.23 7.97
N ALA A 328 5.23 30.53 7.99
CA ALA A 328 6.14 31.58 7.55
C ALA A 328 7.41 31.61 8.41
N LYS A 329 7.26 31.55 9.74
CA LYS A 329 8.41 31.53 10.67
C LYS A 329 9.24 30.25 10.52
N GLY A 330 8.60 29.11 10.40
CA GLY A 330 9.31 27.84 10.21
C GLY A 330 10.09 27.83 8.89
N ARG A 331 9.52 28.36 7.81
CA ARG A 331 10.22 28.48 6.52
C ARG A 331 11.42 29.42 6.63
N GLU A 332 11.29 30.58 7.26
CA GLU A 332 12.39 31.51 7.55
C GLU A 332 13.52 30.78 8.27
N LEU A 333 13.22 30.06 9.35
CA LEU A 333 14.20 29.34 10.14
C LEU A 333 14.92 28.25 9.33
N ILE A 334 14.17 27.45 8.57
CA ILE A 334 14.73 26.37 7.75
C ILE A 334 15.66 26.92 6.65
N VAL A 335 15.31 28.07 6.05
CA VAL A 335 16.06 28.65 4.92
C VAL A 335 17.23 29.52 5.39
N ASP A 336 16.97 30.42 6.35
CA ASP A 336 17.92 31.47 6.72
C ASP A 336 18.71 31.13 7.99
N PHE A 337 18.19 30.26 8.85
CA PHE A 337 18.80 29.92 10.15
C PHE A 337 18.80 28.40 10.42
N PRO A 338 19.30 27.55 9.48
CA PRO A 338 19.21 26.09 9.61
C PRO A 338 19.85 25.55 10.89
N GLU A 339 20.94 26.16 11.38
CA GLU A 339 21.63 25.75 12.62
C GLU A 339 20.75 25.97 13.87
N ALA A 340 19.88 26.98 13.84
CA ALA A 340 18.92 27.20 14.92
C ALA A 340 17.88 26.07 14.98
N VAL A 341 17.45 25.55 13.83
CA VAL A 341 16.48 24.43 13.75
C VAL A 341 17.06 23.15 14.38
N ASP A 342 18.36 22.89 14.26
CA ASP A 342 18.98 21.70 14.86
C ASP A 342 18.90 21.70 16.40
N SER A 343 18.81 22.88 17.01
CA SER A 343 18.64 23.03 18.47
C SER A 343 17.21 22.82 18.93
N LEU A 344 16.20 22.91 18.04
CA LEU A 344 14.80 22.79 18.37
C LEU A 344 14.36 21.34 18.58
N PHE A 345 13.41 21.16 19.48
CA PHE A 345 12.65 19.91 19.57
C PHE A 345 11.39 20.01 18.70
N VAL A 346 11.54 19.74 17.40
CA VAL A 346 10.41 19.77 16.47
C VAL A 346 9.52 18.56 16.73
N ARG A 347 8.30 18.81 17.19
CA ARG A 347 7.32 17.78 17.54
C ARG A 347 6.37 17.51 16.39
N GLY A 348 6.26 16.23 15.99
CA GLY A 348 5.23 15.75 15.08
C GLY A 348 3.88 15.62 15.78
N GLU A 349 2.95 16.50 15.45
CA GLU A 349 1.64 16.53 16.10
C GLU A 349 0.72 15.44 15.54
N LEU A 350 -0.12 14.87 16.40
CA LEU A 350 -1.13 13.85 16.04
C LEU A 350 -0.56 12.60 15.37
N MET A 351 0.76 12.38 15.46
CA MET A 351 1.41 11.22 14.84
C MET A 351 1.35 9.96 15.70
N GLU A 352 1.20 10.09 17.00
CA GLU A 352 0.99 8.98 17.92
C GLU A 352 -0.08 9.33 18.96
N ARG A 353 -1.02 8.42 19.18
CA ARG A 353 -2.07 8.58 20.18
C ARG A 353 -1.60 8.04 21.54
N SER A 354 -0.67 8.76 22.15
CA SER A 354 -0.11 8.48 23.49
C SER A 354 0.37 9.77 24.14
N GLU A 355 0.83 9.69 25.39
CA GLU A 355 1.41 10.83 26.12
C GLU A 355 2.87 11.11 25.74
N ARG A 356 3.55 10.15 25.11
CA ARG A 356 4.96 10.35 24.75
C ARG A 356 5.10 11.26 23.51
N PRO A 357 6.18 12.07 23.45
CA PRO A 357 6.38 12.95 22.33
C PRO A 357 6.82 12.22 21.07
N VAL A 358 6.47 12.77 19.91
CA VAL A 358 7.01 12.36 18.60
C VAL A 358 8.02 13.40 18.15
N ARG A 359 9.29 13.03 18.00
CA ARG A 359 10.35 13.92 17.51
C ARG A 359 10.55 13.75 16.02
N ILE A 360 10.56 14.86 15.28
CA ILE A 360 10.98 14.88 13.87
C ILE A 360 12.49 15.08 13.81
N LEU A 361 13.16 14.17 13.11
CA LEU A 361 14.61 14.19 12.93
C LEU A 361 14.95 14.81 11.58
N LYS A 362 16.12 15.49 11.50
CA LYS A 362 16.65 15.99 10.24
C LYS A 362 15.69 16.88 9.45
N VAL A 363 15.09 17.84 10.14
CA VAL A 363 14.01 18.69 9.58
C VAL A 363 14.48 19.46 8.36
N VAL A 364 15.65 20.12 8.44
CA VAL A 364 16.21 20.95 7.37
C VAL A 364 16.54 20.08 6.15
N GLU A 365 17.24 18.98 6.37
CA GLU A 365 17.62 18.05 5.30
C GLU A 365 16.40 17.43 4.65
N ALA A 366 15.38 17.06 5.45
CA ALA A 366 14.13 16.46 4.95
C ALA A 366 13.32 17.47 4.12
N TRP A 367 13.21 18.72 4.56
CA TRP A 367 12.53 19.77 3.83
C TRP A 367 13.21 20.04 2.46
N ASN A 368 14.54 20.13 2.44
CA ASN A 368 15.31 20.27 1.21
C ASN A 368 15.14 19.04 0.29
N ALA A 369 15.20 17.83 0.85
CA ALA A 369 15.00 16.59 0.12
C ALA A 369 13.63 16.54 -0.56
N TYR A 370 12.56 16.88 0.15
CA TYR A 370 11.22 16.93 -0.42
C TYR A 370 11.09 17.91 -1.59
N ARG A 371 11.71 19.08 -1.49
CA ARG A 371 11.76 20.04 -2.60
C ARG A 371 12.54 19.50 -3.81
N GLN A 372 13.68 18.84 -3.56
CA GLN A 372 14.45 18.18 -4.62
C GLN A 372 13.63 17.06 -5.28
N MET A 373 12.90 16.26 -4.51
CA MET A 373 12.04 15.20 -5.03
C MET A 373 10.95 15.75 -5.95
N LEU A 374 10.29 16.84 -5.55
CA LEU A 374 9.26 17.50 -6.39
C LEU A 374 9.86 18.08 -7.67
N LEU A 375 11.02 18.74 -7.57
CA LEU A 375 11.71 19.28 -8.74
C LEU A 375 12.10 18.16 -9.71
N PHE A 376 12.69 17.09 -9.18
CA PHE A 376 13.06 15.91 -9.98
C PHE A 376 11.84 15.27 -10.64
N TYR A 377 10.75 15.10 -9.91
CA TYR A 377 9.49 14.56 -10.43
C TYR A 377 8.94 15.42 -11.57
N GLY A 378 8.88 16.75 -11.36
CA GLY A 378 8.41 17.69 -12.36
C GLY A 378 9.25 17.68 -13.63
N VAL A 379 10.58 17.80 -13.51
CA VAL A 379 11.50 17.78 -14.65
C VAL A 379 11.41 16.45 -15.41
N ARG A 380 11.43 15.32 -14.71
CA ARG A 380 11.29 14.00 -15.32
C ARG A 380 9.95 13.85 -16.08
N SER A 381 8.86 14.31 -15.49
CA SER A 381 7.53 14.21 -16.08
C SER A 381 7.44 15.04 -17.36
N VAL A 382 7.95 16.28 -17.34
CA VAL A 382 8.02 17.15 -18.53
C VAL A 382 8.91 16.53 -19.61
N ALA A 383 10.11 16.07 -19.25
CA ALA A 383 11.03 15.43 -20.20
C ALA A 383 10.41 14.19 -20.86
N SER A 384 9.74 13.35 -20.07
CA SER A 384 9.03 12.17 -20.58
C SER A 384 7.89 12.54 -21.53
N TYR A 385 7.12 13.57 -21.19
CA TYR A 385 6.06 14.07 -22.05
C TYR A 385 6.61 14.62 -23.39
N LEU A 386 7.63 15.47 -23.34
CA LEU A 386 8.26 16.04 -24.54
C LEU A 386 8.81 14.94 -25.46
N SER A 387 9.47 13.95 -24.89
CA SER A 387 10.00 12.80 -25.62
C SER A 387 8.90 11.94 -26.25
N ALA A 388 7.84 11.66 -25.52
CA ALA A 388 6.74 10.80 -25.99
C ALA A 388 5.97 11.43 -27.17
N TYR A 389 5.85 12.75 -27.19
CA TYR A 389 5.08 13.47 -28.23
C TYR A 389 5.96 14.20 -29.26
N GLY A 390 7.28 14.10 -29.16
CA GLY A 390 8.19 14.79 -30.06
C GLY A 390 8.12 16.31 -30.00
N ILE A 391 7.76 16.89 -28.85
CA ILE A 391 7.53 18.32 -28.65
C ILE A 391 8.82 19.00 -28.18
N HIS A 392 9.17 20.13 -28.83
CA HIS A 392 10.30 20.94 -28.36
C HIS A 392 9.92 21.74 -27.11
N TYR A 393 10.86 21.83 -26.15
CA TYR A 393 10.65 22.50 -24.86
C TYR A 393 10.13 23.93 -24.99
N GLY A 394 10.67 24.73 -25.92
CA GLY A 394 10.24 26.12 -26.14
C GLY A 394 8.76 26.25 -26.54
N TYR A 395 8.26 25.32 -27.35
CA TYR A 395 6.84 25.27 -27.69
C TYR A 395 5.98 24.89 -26.47
N PHE A 396 6.39 23.88 -25.71
CA PHE A 396 5.72 23.50 -24.48
C PHE A 396 5.68 24.66 -23.46
N ALA A 397 6.83 25.30 -23.20
CA ALA A 397 6.94 26.39 -22.23
C ALA A 397 6.06 27.60 -22.59
N ALA A 398 5.88 27.87 -23.89
CA ALA A 398 5.00 28.96 -24.37
C ALA A 398 3.51 28.67 -24.14
N GLN A 399 3.11 27.39 -24.13
CA GLN A 399 1.72 26.97 -23.98
C GLN A 399 1.38 26.45 -22.57
N ALA A 400 2.39 26.16 -21.74
CA ALA A 400 2.16 25.70 -20.40
C ALA A 400 1.38 26.73 -19.57
N PRO A 401 0.30 26.35 -18.89
CA PRO A 401 -0.46 27.28 -18.07
C PRO A 401 0.45 27.84 -16.96
N LYS A 402 0.42 29.15 -16.81
CA LYS A 402 1.23 29.84 -15.76
C LYS A 402 0.76 29.55 -14.35
N THR A 403 -0.50 29.14 -14.20
CA THR A 403 -1.12 28.71 -12.95
C THR A 403 -1.85 27.42 -13.17
N VAL A 404 -1.56 26.42 -12.35
CA VAL A 404 -2.28 25.14 -12.34
C VAL A 404 -3.17 25.11 -11.12
N ASN A 405 -4.48 25.12 -11.33
CA ASN A 405 -5.43 24.86 -10.25
C ASN A 405 -5.55 23.35 -10.06
N PHE A 406 -4.99 22.86 -8.96
CA PHE A 406 -5.27 21.50 -8.51
C PHE A 406 -6.57 21.53 -7.72
N SER A 407 -7.61 20.93 -8.24
CA SER A 407 -8.78 20.57 -7.44
C SER A 407 -8.68 19.09 -7.10
N TRP A 408 -8.32 18.78 -5.88
CA TRP A 408 -8.48 17.41 -5.37
C TRP A 408 -9.94 17.25 -4.93
N VAL A 409 -10.60 16.25 -5.48
CA VAL A 409 -11.92 15.86 -4.99
C VAL A 409 -11.69 14.97 -3.77
N ASN A 410 -12.18 15.41 -2.61
CA ASN A 410 -12.20 14.57 -1.43
C ASN A 410 -13.21 13.44 -1.62
N VAL A 411 -12.72 12.23 -1.89
CA VAL A 411 -13.54 11.05 -2.05
C VAL A 411 -13.53 10.28 -0.73
N GLY A 412 -14.49 10.62 0.14
CA GLY A 412 -14.68 9.92 1.42
C GLY A 412 -13.58 10.16 2.48
N GLY A 413 -12.90 11.32 2.46
CA GLY A 413 -11.89 11.67 3.44
C GLY A 413 -10.57 10.91 3.33
N GLN A 414 -10.30 10.32 2.16
CA GLN A 414 -9.12 9.48 1.92
C GLN A 414 -7.98 10.21 1.19
N LEU A 415 -8.21 11.42 0.70
CA LEU A 415 -7.22 12.25 0.01
C LEU A 415 -7.11 13.63 0.65
#